data_77794be8ab4225ab8f81bac1ec455380
#
_entry.id   77794be8ab4225ab8f81bac1ec455380
#
_cell.length_a   1.000
_cell.length_b   1.000
_cell.length_c   1.000
_cell.angle_alpha   90.00
_cell.angle_beta   90.00
_cell.angle_gamma   90.00
#
_symmetry.space_group_name_H-M   'P 1'
#
loop_
_entity.id
_entity.type
_entity.pdbx_description
1 polymer ?
#
loop_
_entity_poly.entity_id
_entity_poly.type
_entity_poly.pdbx_seq_one_letter_code
_entity_poly.pdbx_strand_id
1 'polypeptide(L)'
;MAYLWPIISPPEEYGSEARFFADAVQEELGLERHKLLELGVGGGHNLSHLTADFDCTAVDLSPDMLALSEGLNSGIPHHVGDMRSIRLDRIFDVVLLHDAVSYLLTEQDLRDTFATAAAHLRPGGMLLVAPDWIQETFPDGWVYDWDRKQGDVEVNIQEVMIDPDPTDTQVVSTYTYTITKDGETTIEVDTHVTGIFPLSTWSNLMGQAGFEVEVRALPPNEGGYGSWLFIGVLGTSLS
;
A
#
# COMPACT_ATOMS: atom_id res chain seq x y z
N MET A 1 15.90 -6.62 1.25
CA MET A 1 15.22 -7.69 2.02
C MET A 1 14.10 -8.41 1.24
N ALA A 2 13.92 -8.15 -0.07
CA ALA A 2 12.86 -8.77 -0.89
C ALA A 2 12.77 -10.32 -0.76
N TYR A 3 13.90 -11.00 -0.59
CA TYR A 3 13.93 -12.47 -0.46
C TYR A 3 13.23 -13.02 0.79
N LEU A 4 13.10 -12.24 1.86
CA LEU A 4 12.34 -12.62 3.07
C LEU A 4 10.85 -12.29 2.96
N TRP A 5 10.47 -11.43 2.03
CA TRP A 5 9.11 -10.90 1.94
C TRP A 5 8.01 -11.98 1.96
N PRO A 6 8.13 -13.09 1.20
CA PRO A 6 7.11 -14.15 1.24
C PRO A 6 7.00 -14.87 2.60
N ILE A 7 8.01 -14.75 3.47
CA ILE A 7 8.02 -15.36 4.81
C ILE A 7 7.45 -14.40 5.84
N ILE A 8 7.93 -13.14 5.82
CA ILE A 8 7.61 -12.15 6.85
C ILE A 8 6.22 -11.53 6.67
N SER A 9 5.71 -11.53 5.45
CA SER A 9 4.43 -10.96 5.08
C SER A 9 3.71 -11.88 4.08
N PRO A 10 3.18 -13.04 4.52
CA PRO A 10 2.61 -14.04 3.62
C PRO A 10 1.32 -13.55 2.97
N PRO A 11 1.05 -13.92 1.68
CA PRO A 11 -0.12 -13.44 0.93
C PRO A 11 -1.45 -13.71 1.62
N GLU A 12 -1.55 -14.78 2.38
CA GLU A 12 -2.78 -15.23 3.06
C GLU A 12 -3.31 -14.18 4.07
N GLU A 13 -2.46 -13.32 4.59
CA GLU A 13 -2.83 -12.28 5.57
C GLU A 13 -3.57 -11.09 4.92
N TYR A 14 -3.48 -10.93 3.60
CA TYR A 14 -4.08 -9.81 2.86
C TYR A 14 -5.52 -10.03 2.40
N GLY A 15 -6.03 -11.26 2.51
CA GLY A 15 -7.34 -11.61 1.94
C GLY A 15 -8.53 -10.84 2.50
N SER A 16 -8.52 -10.51 3.80
CA SER A 16 -9.60 -9.74 4.42
C SER A 16 -9.60 -8.28 3.98
N GLU A 17 -8.43 -7.67 3.87
CA GLU A 17 -8.26 -6.28 3.45
C GLU A 17 -8.57 -6.10 1.96
N ALA A 18 -8.04 -6.97 1.10
CA ALA A 18 -8.38 -7.00 -0.32
C ALA A 18 -9.91 -7.10 -0.52
N ARG A 19 -10.59 -7.85 0.34
CA ARG A 19 -12.05 -7.94 0.31
C ARG A 19 -12.73 -6.61 0.61
N PHE A 20 -12.25 -5.84 1.60
CA PHE A 20 -12.76 -4.49 1.86
C PHE A 20 -12.61 -3.57 0.66
N PHE A 21 -11.48 -3.64 -0.05
CA PHE A 21 -11.27 -2.84 -1.27
C PHE A 21 -12.23 -3.27 -2.37
N ALA A 22 -12.38 -4.58 -2.60
CA ALA A 22 -13.31 -5.11 -3.60
C ALA A 22 -14.75 -4.72 -3.30
N ASP A 23 -15.20 -4.86 -2.04
CA ASP A 23 -16.55 -4.52 -1.61
C ASP A 23 -16.82 -3.01 -1.82
N ALA A 24 -15.87 -2.13 -1.46
CA ALA A 24 -16.00 -0.68 -1.68
C ALA A 24 -16.15 -0.33 -3.18
N VAL A 25 -15.40 -1.00 -4.06
CA VAL A 25 -15.53 -0.80 -5.51
C VAL A 25 -16.88 -1.31 -6.01
N GLN A 26 -17.31 -2.49 -5.58
CA GLN A 26 -18.58 -3.08 -6.03
C GLN A 26 -19.80 -2.27 -5.55
N GLU A 27 -19.73 -1.67 -4.37
CA GLU A 27 -20.77 -0.77 -3.86
C GLU A 27 -20.95 0.46 -4.75
N GLU A 28 -19.87 1.04 -5.24
CA GLU A 28 -19.92 2.31 -6.02
C GLU A 28 -20.03 2.07 -7.53
N LEU A 29 -19.28 1.11 -8.09
CA LEU A 29 -19.18 0.89 -9.54
C LEU A 29 -20.01 -0.28 -10.06
N GLY A 30 -20.51 -1.17 -9.17
CA GLY A 30 -21.24 -2.37 -9.55
C GLY A 30 -20.37 -3.64 -9.58
N LEU A 31 -20.99 -4.76 -9.94
CA LEU A 31 -20.37 -6.12 -9.85
C LEU A 31 -19.63 -6.54 -11.11
N GLU A 32 -19.60 -5.73 -12.16
CA GLU A 32 -18.84 -6.05 -13.37
C GLU A 32 -17.33 -6.04 -13.10
N ARG A 33 -16.59 -6.70 -14.00
CA ARG A 33 -15.12 -6.76 -13.89
C ARG A 33 -14.50 -5.43 -14.31
N HIS A 34 -13.99 -4.70 -13.34
CA HIS A 34 -13.36 -3.39 -13.52
C HIS A 34 -11.86 -3.50 -13.78
N LYS A 35 -11.29 -2.50 -14.48
CA LYS A 35 -9.84 -2.34 -14.65
C LYS A 35 -9.25 -1.66 -13.43
N LEU A 36 -8.30 -2.35 -12.77
CA LEU A 36 -7.63 -1.87 -11.56
C LEU A 36 -6.15 -1.65 -11.82
N LEU A 37 -5.64 -0.50 -11.41
CA LEU A 37 -4.22 -0.17 -11.35
C LEU A 37 -3.79 -0.10 -9.89
N GLU A 38 -2.85 -0.96 -9.48
CA GLU A 38 -2.21 -0.84 -8.17
C GLU A 38 -0.86 -0.14 -8.32
N LEU A 39 -0.68 0.98 -7.61
CA LEU A 39 0.54 1.78 -7.56
C LEU A 39 1.27 1.50 -6.24
N GLY A 40 2.47 0.93 -6.31
CA GLY A 40 3.21 0.44 -5.17
C GLY A 40 2.79 -0.99 -4.80
N VAL A 41 2.72 -1.88 -5.79
CA VAL A 41 2.21 -3.26 -5.59
C VAL A 41 3.08 -4.11 -4.69
N GLY A 42 4.36 -3.74 -4.49
CA GLY A 42 5.29 -4.54 -3.71
C GLY A 42 5.41 -5.97 -4.24
N GLY A 43 5.34 -6.94 -3.35
CA GLY A 43 5.34 -8.38 -3.69
C GLY A 43 4.04 -8.90 -4.30
N GLY A 44 3.02 -8.04 -4.47
CA GLY A 44 1.75 -8.38 -5.11
C GLY A 44 0.80 -9.22 -4.24
N HIS A 45 0.98 -9.20 -2.93
CA HIS A 45 0.22 -10.05 -2.01
C HIS A 45 -1.25 -9.62 -1.97
N ASN A 46 -1.55 -8.32 -1.83
CA ASN A 46 -2.91 -7.79 -1.90
C ASN A 46 -3.51 -8.03 -3.29
N LEU A 47 -2.76 -7.69 -4.36
CA LEU A 47 -3.17 -7.89 -5.75
C LEU A 47 -3.63 -9.33 -6.02
N SER A 48 -2.96 -10.33 -5.42
CA SER A 48 -3.26 -11.75 -5.65
C SER A 48 -4.70 -12.13 -5.30
N HIS A 49 -5.30 -11.44 -4.33
CA HIS A 49 -6.70 -11.62 -3.94
C HIS A 49 -7.70 -10.84 -4.81
N LEU A 50 -7.20 -9.85 -5.59
CA LEU A 50 -8.04 -8.99 -6.44
C LEU A 50 -8.12 -9.49 -7.89
N THR A 51 -7.19 -10.32 -8.34
CA THR A 51 -7.09 -10.77 -9.74
C THR A 51 -8.30 -11.58 -10.22
N ALA A 52 -9.06 -12.21 -9.32
CA ALA A 52 -10.27 -12.94 -9.64
C ALA A 52 -11.40 -11.99 -10.09
N ASP A 53 -11.51 -10.83 -9.46
CA ASP A 53 -12.61 -9.89 -9.61
C ASP A 53 -12.27 -8.71 -10.54
N PHE A 54 -10.97 -8.39 -10.73
CA PHE A 54 -10.51 -7.22 -11.48
C PHE A 54 -9.57 -7.58 -12.64
N ASP A 55 -9.52 -6.71 -13.65
CA ASP A 55 -8.50 -6.70 -14.70
C ASP A 55 -7.32 -5.84 -14.24
N CYS A 56 -6.36 -6.48 -13.56
CA CYS A 56 -5.32 -5.81 -12.82
C CYS A 56 -4.12 -5.39 -13.68
N THR A 57 -3.48 -4.30 -13.28
CA THR A 57 -2.16 -3.84 -13.74
C THR A 57 -1.37 -3.38 -12.52
N ALA A 58 -0.11 -3.73 -12.44
CA ALA A 58 0.77 -3.49 -11.30
C ALA A 58 1.90 -2.51 -11.63
N VAL A 59 2.20 -1.62 -10.70
CA VAL A 59 3.34 -0.69 -10.74
C VAL A 59 4.08 -0.74 -9.42
N ASP A 60 5.41 -0.81 -9.47
CA ASP A 60 6.27 -0.59 -8.32
C ASP A 60 7.59 0.07 -8.72
N LEU A 61 8.22 0.77 -7.79
CA LEU A 61 9.53 1.38 -8.00
C LEU A 61 10.65 0.33 -7.96
N SER A 62 10.47 -0.76 -7.22
CA SER A 62 11.46 -1.81 -6.99
C SER A 62 11.32 -2.95 -8.00
N PRO A 63 12.31 -3.17 -8.90
CA PRO A 63 12.30 -4.34 -9.78
C PRO A 63 12.30 -5.68 -9.03
N ASP A 64 12.93 -5.74 -7.87
CA ASP A 64 13.02 -6.98 -7.07
C ASP A 64 11.62 -7.33 -6.48
N MET A 65 10.86 -6.34 -6.02
CA MET A 65 9.49 -6.54 -5.55
C MET A 65 8.57 -6.92 -6.71
N LEU A 66 8.71 -6.26 -7.86
CA LEU A 66 7.94 -6.64 -9.07
C LEU A 66 8.21 -8.08 -9.50
N ALA A 67 9.45 -8.56 -9.39
CA ALA A 67 9.75 -9.96 -9.71
C ALA A 67 9.03 -10.95 -8.80
N LEU A 68 8.85 -10.62 -7.51
CA LEU A 68 8.01 -11.41 -6.58
C LEU A 68 6.55 -11.35 -6.99
N SER A 69 6.04 -10.16 -7.30
CA SER A 69 4.66 -9.96 -7.73
C SER A 69 4.36 -10.69 -9.03
N GLU A 70 5.25 -10.69 -10.02
CA GLU A 70 5.12 -11.44 -11.28
C GLU A 70 5.06 -12.96 -11.03
N GLY A 71 5.86 -13.44 -10.08
CA GLY A 71 5.86 -14.85 -9.67
C GLY A 71 4.53 -15.28 -9.05
N LEU A 72 3.92 -14.42 -8.24
CA LEU A 72 2.66 -14.67 -7.55
C LEU A 72 1.46 -14.42 -8.47
N ASN A 73 1.50 -13.38 -9.30
CA ASN A 73 0.41 -12.88 -10.14
C ASN A 73 0.74 -13.03 -11.63
N SER A 74 0.98 -14.26 -12.07
CA SER A 74 1.37 -14.52 -13.46
C SER A 74 0.29 -14.07 -14.45
N GLY A 75 0.72 -13.41 -15.54
CA GLY A 75 -0.17 -12.90 -16.58
C GLY A 75 -0.74 -11.49 -16.33
N ILE A 76 -0.45 -10.88 -15.20
CA ILE A 76 -0.77 -9.48 -14.92
C ILE A 76 0.33 -8.59 -15.51
N PRO A 77 0.01 -7.49 -16.23
CA PRO A 77 1.02 -6.52 -16.66
C PRO A 77 1.70 -5.85 -15.46
N HIS A 78 3.03 -5.89 -15.42
CA HIS A 78 3.86 -5.24 -14.40
C HIS A 78 4.74 -4.17 -15.03
N HIS A 79 4.86 -3.02 -14.37
CA HIS A 79 5.65 -1.88 -14.87
C HIS A 79 6.50 -1.31 -13.75
N VAL A 80 7.80 -1.11 -14.02
CA VAL A 80 8.67 -0.33 -13.12
C VAL A 80 8.31 1.14 -13.26
N GLY A 81 8.02 1.81 -12.14
CA GLY A 81 7.69 3.23 -12.15
C GLY A 81 7.44 3.83 -10.78
N ASP A 82 7.60 5.14 -10.72
CA ASP A 82 7.34 5.94 -9.53
C ASP A 82 5.86 6.36 -9.53
N MET A 83 5.12 6.06 -8.45
CA MET A 83 3.71 6.39 -8.30
C MET A 83 3.42 7.90 -8.41
N ARG A 84 4.41 8.76 -8.15
CA ARG A 84 4.29 10.22 -8.28
C ARG A 84 4.25 10.71 -9.73
N SER A 85 4.80 9.93 -10.68
CA SER A 85 5.06 10.46 -12.03
C SER A 85 4.79 9.51 -13.18
N ILE A 86 4.57 8.22 -12.94
CA ILE A 86 4.35 7.24 -14.02
C ILE A 86 3.17 7.64 -14.90
N ARG A 87 3.27 7.34 -16.20
CA ARG A 87 2.18 7.48 -17.19
C ARG A 87 2.17 6.23 -18.07
N LEU A 88 1.07 5.47 -17.97
CA LEU A 88 0.90 4.22 -18.71
C LEU A 88 0.14 4.39 -20.03
N ASP A 89 -0.32 5.62 -20.34
CA ASP A 89 -1.19 5.91 -21.50
C ASP A 89 -2.44 4.99 -21.55
N ARG A 90 -2.94 4.59 -20.39
CA ARG A 90 -4.11 3.72 -20.20
C ARG A 90 -5.03 4.31 -19.15
N ILE A 91 -6.33 4.03 -19.31
CA ILE A 91 -7.39 4.48 -18.40
C ILE A 91 -7.96 3.28 -17.65
N PHE A 92 -8.19 3.46 -16.37
CA PHE A 92 -8.69 2.47 -15.43
C PHE A 92 -9.99 2.94 -14.79
N ASP A 93 -10.71 2.01 -14.18
CA ASP A 93 -11.90 2.28 -13.37
C ASP A 93 -11.52 2.54 -11.92
N VAL A 94 -10.44 1.87 -11.45
CA VAL A 94 -9.94 1.93 -10.07
C VAL A 94 -8.43 2.12 -10.06
N VAL A 95 -7.95 2.98 -9.16
CA VAL A 95 -6.55 3.04 -8.72
C VAL A 95 -6.49 2.69 -7.24
N LEU A 96 -5.60 1.79 -6.86
CA LEU A 96 -5.33 1.39 -5.48
C LEU A 96 -3.93 1.84 -5.07
N LEU A 97 -3.82 2.48 -3.92
CA LEU A 97 -2.62 2.86 -3.20
C LEU A 97 -2.71 2.26 -1.79
N HIS A 98 -2.01 1.17 -1.55
CA HIS A 98 -1.99 0.48 -0.28
C HIS A 98 -0.58 0.53 0.31
N ASP A 99 -0.39 0.49 1.61
CA ASP A 99 0.87 0.51 2.36
C ASP A 99 1.99 1.37 1.75
N ALA A 100 2.39 1.08 0.50
CA ALA A 100 3.47 1.78 -0.21
C ALA A 100 3.27 3.30 -0.31
N VAL A 101 2.03 3.80 -0.16
CA VAL A 101 1.74 5.23 -0.09
C VAL A 101 2.40 5.89 1.12
N SER A 102 2.69 5.11 2.16
CA SER A 102 3.40 5.58 3.36
C SER A 102 4.85 5.99 3.09
N TYR A 103 5.46 5.58 1.95
CA TYR A 103 6.78 6.07 1.54
C TYR A 103 6.79 7.47 0.92
N LEU A 104 5.65 8.12 0.81
CA LEU A 104 5.55 9.52 0.38
C LEU A 104 5.82 10.43 1.59
N LEU A 105 6.92 11.17 1.57
CA LEU A 105 7.43 11.88 2.74
C LEU A 105 6.90 13.31 2.88
N THR A 106 6.31 13.86 1.81
CA THR A 106 5.87 15.26 1.76
C THR A 106 4.45 15.38 1.21
N GLU A 107 3.74 16.47 1.55
CA GLU A 107 2.47 16.78 0.91
C GLU A 107 2.61 16.95 -0.62
N GLN A 108 3.78 17.36 -1.12
CA GLN A 108 4.00 17.46 -2.55
C GLN A 108 4.03 16.08 -3.20
N ASP A 109 4.66 15.09 -2.55
CA ASP A 109 4.63 13.71 -3.04
C ASP A 109 3.20 13.16 -3.10
N LEU A 110 2.36 13.46 -2.08
CA LEU A 110 0.94 13.10 -2.09
C LEU A 110 0.20 13.77 -3.25
N ARG A 111 0.40 15.09 -3.47
CA ARG A 111 -0.21 15.82 -4.59
C ARG A 111 0.14 15.20 -5.94
N ASP A 112 1.41 14.91 -6.16
CA ASP A 112 1.91 14.35 -7.41
C ASP A 112 1.34 12.93 -7.64
N THR A 113 1.23 12.14 -6.58
CA THR A 113 0.65 10.79 -6.62
C THR A 113 -0.85 10.83 -6.91
N PHE A 114 -1.62 11.71 -6.25
CA PHE A 114 -3.06 11.84 -6.52
C PHE A 114 -3.34 12.42 -7.91
N ALA A 115 -2.48 13.33 -8.40
CA ALA A 115 -2.55 13.79 -9.79
C ALA A 115 -2.21 12.66 -10.79
N THR A 116 -1.29 11.78 -10.43
CA THR A 116 -0.98 10.58 -11.23
C THR A 116 -2.17 9.62 -11.24
N ALA A 117 -2.80 9.35 -10.09
CA ALA A 117 -4.01 8.52 -10.02
C ALA A 117 -5.15 9.12 -10.86
N ALA A 118 -5.42 10.42 -10.71
CA ALA A 118 -6.45 11.11 -11.50
C ALA A 118 -6.20 11.03 -13.02
N ALA A 119 -4.94 11.11 -13.45
CA ALA A 119 -4.56 11.00 -14.87
C ALA A 119 -4.77 9.58 -15.45
N HIS A 120 -4.89 8.57 -14.60
CA HIS A 120 -5.15 7.18 -14.99
C HIS A 120 -6.61 6.76 -14.83
N LEU A 121 -7.47 7.59 -14.23
CA LEU A 121 -8.86 7.28 -14.01
C LEU A 121 -9.79 7.88 -15.07
N ARG A 122 -10.84 7.14 -15.43
CA ARG A 122 -11.96 7.73 -16.13
C ARG A 122 -12.75 8.70 -15.22
N PRO A 123 -13.50 9.65 -15.76
CA PRO A 123 -14.48 10.38 -14.97
C PRO A 123 -15.44 9.42 -14.25
N GLY A 124 -15.67 9.63 -12.95
CA GLY A 124 -16.41 8.71 -12.09
C GLY A 124 -15.65 7.43 -11.72
N GLY A 125 -14.35 7.34 -12.00
CA GLY A 125 -13.48 6.26 -11.50
C GLY A 125 -13.07 6.50 -10.06
N MET A 126 -12.57 5.44 -9.39
CA MET A 126 -12.28 5.44 -7.96
C MET A 126 -10.79 5.43 -7.67
N LEU A 127 -10.39 6.19 -6.66
CA LEU A 127 -9.10 6.10 -5.99
C LEU A 127 -9.30 5.55 -4.58
N LEU A 128 -8.66 4.43 -4.28
CA LEU A 128 -8.60 3.85 -2.93
C LEU A 128 -7.21 4.10 -2.36
N VAL A 129 -7.14 4.66 -1.14
CA VAL A 129 -5.86 4.93 -0.45
C VAL A 129 -5.94 4.39 0.97
N ALA A 130 -5.04 3.48 1.32
CA ALA A 130 -4.94 2.88 2.64
C ALA A 130 -3.50 2.98 3.17
N PRO A 131 -3.15 4.06 3.89
CA PRO A 131 -1.84 4.19 4.53
C PRO A 131 -1.75 3.31 5.77
N ASP A 132 -0.54 2.87 6.13
CA ASP A 132 -0.27 2.14 7.38
C ASP A 132 -0.75 2.92 8.59
N TRP A 133 -0.40 4.20 8.65
CA TRP A 133 -0.70 5.09 9.76
C TRP A 133 -1.13 6.47 9.29
N ILE A 134 -1.97 7.11 10.08
CA ILE A 134 -2.18 8.56 10.04
C ILE A 134 -1.64 9.18 11.33
N GLN A 135 -1.42 10.49 11.34
CA GLN A 135 -0.82 11.18 12.49
C GLN A 135 -1.60 10.94 13.79
N GLU A 136 -2.93 10.86 13.70
CA GLU A 136 -3.81 10.68 14.86
C GLU A 136 -3.72 9.29 15.50
N THR A 137 -3.22 8.29 14.77
CA THR A 137 -3.17 6.88 15.22
C THR A 137 -1.76 6.31 15.32
N PHE A 138 -0.74 7.07 14.94
CA PHE A 138 0.64 6.61 14.99
C PHE A 138 1.09 6.30 16.42
N PRO A 139 1.58 5.07 16.70
CA PRO A 139 1.93 4.64 18.05
C PRO A 139 3.41 4.91 18.35
N ASP A 140 3.80 6.18 18.53
CA ASP A 140 5.18 6.56 18.82
C ASP A 140 5.79 5.78 19.98
N GLY A 141 7.00 5.27 19.78
CA GLY A 141 7.72 4.44 20.74
C GLY A 141 7.24 2.98 20.79
N TRP A 142 6.39 2.54 19.87
CA TRP A 142 5.88 1.17 19.85
C TRP A 142 6.95 0.18 19.42
N VAL A 143 6.93 -0.97 20.08
CA VAL A 143 7.77 -2.13 19.75
C VAL A 143 6.87 -3.32 19.51
N TYR A 144 6.99 -3.89 18.33
CA TYR A 144 6.29 -5.11 17.94
C TYR A 144 7.29 -6.22 17.65
N ASP A 145 6.98 -7.42 18.14
CA ASP A 145 7.87 -8.59 18.04
C ASP A 145 7.03 -9.79 17.64
N TRP A 146 7.42 -10.48 16.55
CA TRP A 146 6.69 -11.65 16.08
C TRP A 146 7.62 -12.65 15.37
N ASP A 147 7.21 -13.90 15.35
CA ASP A 147 7.93 -14.98 14.70
C ASP A 147 7.26 -15.43 13.41
N ARG A 148 8.08 -15.82 12.45
CA ARG A 148 7.66 -16.45 11.20
C ARG A 148 8.51 -17.68 10.93
N LYS A 149 7.90 -18.69 10.29
CA LYS A 149 8.58 -19.93 9.90
C LYS A 149 8.09 -20.42 8.56
N GLN A 150 9.03 -20.73 7.67
CA GLN A 150 8.75 -21.39 6.40
C GLN A 150 9.82 -22.46 6.14
N GLY A 151 9.42 -23.73 6.13
CA GLY A 151 10.35 -24.84 5.97
C GLY A 151 11.38 -24.91 7.11
N ASP A 152 12.65 -24.78 6.77
CA ASP A 152 13.82 -24.77 7.68
C ASP A 152 14.27 -23.36 8.06
N VAL A 153 13.59 -22.32 7.57
CA VAL A 153 13.87 -20.93 7.90
C VAL A 153 12.94 -20.46 9.00
N GLU A 154 13.51 -19.98 10.10
CA GLU A 154 12.81 -19.28 11.18
C GLU A 154 13.29 -17.85 11.23
N VAL A 155 12.36 -16.89 11.34
CA VAL A 155 12.67 -15.46 11.41
C VAL A 155 11.91 -14.87 12.60
N ASN A 156 12.65 -14.31 13.57
CA ASN A 156 12.07 -13.39 14.53
C ASN A 156 12.24 -11.98 13.99
N ILE A 157 11.16 -11.22 14.00
CA ILE A 157 11.11 -9.84 13.51
C ILE A 157 10.77 -8.94 14.69
N GLN A 158 11.63 -7.98 14.98
CA GLN A 158 11.32 -6.91 15.91
C GLN A 158 11.26 -5.59 15.15
N GLU A 159 10.14 -4.89 15.27
CA GLU A 159 9.96 -3.54 14.76
C GLU A 159 9.91 -2.54 15.88
N VAL A 160 10.62 -1.41 15.71
CA VAL A 160 10.58 -0.25 16.60
C VAL A 160 10.17 0.96 15.77
N MET A 161 9.04 1.57 16.13
CA MET A 161 8.53 2.78 15.48
C MET A 161 8.73 4.00 16.36
N ILE A 162 9.30 5.05 15.80
CA ILE A 162 9.52 6.32 16.48
C ILE A 162 9.19 7.52 15.58
N ASP A 163 8.74 8.59 16.22
CA ASP A 163 8.67 9.93 15.62
C ASP A 163 9.84 10.77 16.19
N PRO A 164 10.95 10.88 15.45
CA PRO A 164 12.14 11.59 15.97
C PRO A 164 11.97 13.11 15.97
N ASP A 165 11.06 13.68 15.19
CA ASP A 165 10.75 15.11 15.12
C ASP A 165 9.26 15.34 14.83
N PRO A 166 8.41 15.47 15.84
CA PRO A 166 6.97 15.66 15.65
C PRO A 166 6.58 16.98 14.98
N THR A 167 7.54 17.78 14.55
CA THR A 167 7.30 19.03 13.80
C THR A 167 7.38 18.83 12.28
N ASP A 168 7.85 17.68 11.82
CA ASP A 168 7.88 17.31 10.40
C ASP A 168 6.79 16.26 10.06
N THR A 169 6.92 15.61 8.93
CA THR A 169 5.96 14.60 8.45
C THR A 169 6.60 13.21 8.30
N GLN A 170 7.69 12.93 9.02
CA GLN A 170 8.44 11.72 8.85
C GLN A 170 8.55 10.93 10.15
N VAL A 171 8.35 9.64 10.05
CA VAL A 171 8.55 8.68 11.13
C VAL A 171 9.51 7.59 10.69
N VAL A 172 10.08 6.87 11.64
CA VAL A 172 11.11 5.86 11.38
C VAL A 172 10.68 4.52 11.98
N SER A 173 10.63 3.49 11.14
CA SER A 173 10.50 2.09 11.56
C SER A 173 11.84 1.38 11.36
N THR A 174 12.36 0.80 12.44
CA THR A 174 13.56 -0.03 12.40
C THR A 174 13.18 -1.48 12.62
N TYR A 175 13.47 -2.31 11.64
CA TYR A 175 13.26 -3.75 11.68
C TYR A 175 14.56 -4.48 11.98
N THR A 176 14.53 -5.36 12.98
CA THR A 176 15.63 -6.29 13.26
C THR A 176 15.14 -7.70 12.97
N TYR A 177 15.76 -8.36 12.00
CA TYR A 177 15.45 -9.72 11.59
C TYR A 177 16.51 -10.67 12.15
N THR A 178 16.11 -11.56 13.05
CA THR A 178 16.94 -12.68 13.52
C THR A 178 16.55 -13.91 12.73
N ILE A 179 17.40 -14.30 11.77
CA ILE A 179 17.14 -15.35 10.80
C ILE A 179 17.92 -16.58 11.19
N THR A 180 17.23 -17.70 11.44
CA THR A 180 17.85 -19.00 11.71
C THR A 180 17.55 -19.96 10.57
N LYS A 181 18.62 -20.49 9.96
CA LYS A 181 18.55 -21.50 8.89
C LYS A 181 19.65 -22.52 9.06
N ASP A 182 19.34 -23.82 8.94
CA ASP A 182 20.30 -24.92 9.11
C ASP A 182 21.09 -24.86 10.42
N GLY A 183 20.55 -24.29 11.49
CA GLY A 183 21.18 -24.10 12.79
C GLY A 183 22.15 -22.92 12.87
N GLU A 184 22.32 -22.15 11.82
CA GLU A 184 23.06 -20.89 11.79
C GLU A 184 22.11 -19.70 11.96
N THR A 185 22.51 -18.73 12.80
CA THR A 185 21.73 -17.51 13.03
C THR A 185 22.46 -16.31 12.49
N THR A 186 21.75 -15.49 11.72
CA THR A 186 22.20 -14.17 11.22
C THR A 186 21.24 -13.09 11.68
N ILE A 187 21.74 -11.86 11.83
CA ILE A 187 20.94 -10.70 12.18
C ILE A 187 21.09 -9.69 11.06
N GLU A 188 19.95 -9.22 10.52
CA GLU A 188 19.88 -8.15 9.55
C GLU A 188 19.01 -7.01 10.10
N VAL A 189 19.39 -5.78 9.79
CA VAL A 189 18.64 -4.58 10.21
C VAL A 189 18.28 -3.78 8.99
N ASP A 190 17.02 -3.38 8.91
CA ASP A 190 16.51 -2.48 7.88
C ASP A 190 15.81 -1.28 8.53
N THR A 191 15.90 -0.11 7.90
CA THR A 191 15.31 1.12 8.42
C THR A 191 14.49 1.79 7.34
N HIS A 192 13.23 2.01 7.64
CA HIS A 192 12.28 2.66 6.75
C HIS A 192 11.94 4.04 7.30
N VAL A 193 11.99 5.05 6.43
CA VAL A 193 11.45 6.37 6.70
C VAL A 193 10.14 6.47 5.95
N THR A 194 9.06 6.74 6.66
CA THR A 194 7.71 6.86 6.10
C THR A 194 7.09 8.19 6.42
N GLY A 195 6.15 8.63 5.58
CA GLY A 195 5.41 9.86 5.77
C GLY A 195 4.22 9.64 6.69
N ILE A 196 3.99 10.61 7.58
CA ILE A 196 2.83 10.62 8.44
C ILE A 196 2.09 11.96 8.29
N PHE A 197 0.80 11.89 8.02
CA PHE A 197 -0.02 13.08 7.78
C PHE A 197 -1.33 12.98 8.54
N PRO A 198 -1.90 14.13 8.98
CA PRO A 198 -3.25 14.18 9.53
C PRO A 198 -4.29 13.62 8.54
N LEU A 199 -5.34 12.99 9.05
CA LEU A 199 -6.48 12.51 8.26
C LEU A 199 -7.02 13.61 7.32
N SER A 200 -7.07 14.85 7.82
CA SER A 200 -7.53 16.00 7.04
C SER A 200 -6.62 16.32 5.85
N THR A 201 -5.31 16.10 5.95
CA THR A 201 -4.37 16.32 4.84
C THR A 201 -4.65 15.37 3.69
N TRP A 202 -4.83 14.09 3.97
CA TRP A 202 -5.21 13.08 2.96
C TRP A 202 -6.46 13.50 2.19
N SER A 203 -7.56 13.76 2.91
CA SER A 203 -8.84 14.13 2.31
C SER A 203 -8.77 15.43 1.52
N ASN A 204 -8.08 16.46 2.06
CA ASN A 204 -7.96 17.75 1.40
C ASN A 204 -7.15 17.66 0.10
N LEU A 205 -6.03 16.92 0.10
CA LEU A 205 -5.19 16.78 -1.10
C LEU A 205 -5.85 15.93 -2.19
N MET A 206 -6.59 14.89 -1.81
CA MET A 206 -7.44 14.15 -2.76
C MET A 206 -8.52 15.05 -3.34
N GLY A 207 -9.19 15.86 -2.50
CA GLY A 207 -10.18 16.85 -2.96
C GLY A 207 -9.60 17.87 -3.93
N GLN A 208 -8.39 18.38 -3.69
CA GLN A 208 -7.67 19.29 -4.60
C GLN A 208 -7.31 18.62 -5.94
N ALA A 209 -7.12 17.31 -5.95
CA ALA A 209 -6.88 16.51 -7.16
C ALA A 209 -8.17 16.18 -7.94
N GLY A 210 -9.35 16.62 -7.45
CA GLY A 210 -10.64 16.48 -8.15
C GLY A 210 -11.50 15.31 -7.67
N PHE A 211 -11.19 14.72 -6.52
CA PHE A 211 -11.96 13.61 -5.95
C PHE A 211 -13.02 14.12 -4.95
N GLU A 212 -14.21 13.53 -4.99
CA GLU A 212 -15.12 13.52 -3.85
C GLU A 212 -14.67 12.41 -2.90
N VAL A 213 -14.43 12.76 -1.62
CA VAL A 213 -13.75 11.86 -0.68
C VAL A 213 -14.66 11.40 0.43
N GLU A 214 -14.77 10.09 0.61
CA GLU A 214 -15.32 9.42 1.78
C GLU A 214 -14.17 8.77 2.57
N VAL A 215 -14.29 8.73 3.90
CA VAL A 215 -13.32 8.06 4.77
C VAL A 215 -14.06 6.97 5.55
N ARG A 216 -13.54 5.73 5.45
CA ARG A 216 -14.07 4.57 6.17
C ARG A 216 -13.03 4.02 7.13
N ALA A 217 -13.48 3.56 8.29
CA ALA A 217 -12.62 2.79 9.18
C ALA A 217 -12.38 1.40 8.57
N LEU A 218 -11.11 0.97 8.56
CA LEU A 218 -10.74 -0.42 8.31
C LEU A 218 -10.50 -1.12 9.64
N PRO A 219 -10.85 -2.40 9.76
CA PRO A 219 -10.34 -3.20 10.86
C PRO A 219 -8.81 -3.25 10.77
N PRO A 220 -8.11 -2.90 11.86
CA PRO A 220 -6.66 -3.03 11.86
C PRO A 220 -6.27 -4.49 11.67
N ASN A 221 -5.14 -4.75 11.00
CA ASN A 221 -4.57 -6.08 10.92
C ASN A 221 -4.03 -6.54 12.30
N GLU A 222 -3.47 -7.76 12.40
CA GLU A 222 -2.96 -8.30 13.67
C GLU A 222 -1.86 -7.43 14.29
N GLY A 223 -1.06 -6.72 13.47
CA GLY A 223 -0.04 -5.76 13.89
C GLY A 223 -0.58 -4.38 14.26
N GLY A 224 -1.88 -4.10 14.09
CA GLY A 224 -2.51 -2.82 14.37
C GLY A 224 -2.41 -1.78 13.25
N TYR A 225 -1.78 -2.14 12.11
CA TYR A 225 -1.68 -1.29 10.93
C TYR A 225 -3.01 -1.14 10.20
N GLY A 226 -3.13 -0.07 9.39
CA GLY A 226 -4.23 0.11 8.47
C GLY A 226 -5.56 0.36 9.19
N SER A 227 -5.78 1.59 9.61
CA SER A 227 -7.03 1.93 10.32
C SER A 227 -8.05 2.65 9.44
N TRP A 228 -7.62 3.15 8.26
CA TRP A 228 -8.42 4.04 7.45
C TRP A 228 -8.31 3.74 5.96
N LEU A 229 -9.47 3.74 5.29
CA LEU A 229 -9.58 3.72 3.84
C LEU A 229 -10.15 5.05 3.36
N PHE A 230 -9.39 5.77 2.54
CA PHE A 230 -9.85 6.95 1.82
C PHE A 230 -10.36 6.51 0.44
N ILE A 231 -11.62 6.82 0.17
CA ILE A 231 -12.30 6.49 -1.09
C ILE A 231 -12.56 7.80 -1.81
N GLY A 232 -11.93 7.99 -2.96
CA GLY A 232 -12.11 9.15 -3.79
C GLY A 232 -12.84 8.79 -5.09
N VAL A 233 -13.94 9.46 -5.42
CA VAL A 233 -14.59 9.34 -6.72
C VAL A 233 -14.19 10.56 -7.57
N LEU A 234 -13.58 10.32 -8.74
CA LEU A 234 -13.13 11.39 -9.62
C LEU A 234 -14.34 12.12 -10.25
N GLY A 235 -14.39 13.43 -10.07
CA GLY A 235 -15.47 14.25 -10.61
C GLY A 235 -15.66 14.07 -12.13
N THR A 236 -16.91 14.16 -12.58
CA THR A 236 -17.28 13.99 -13.99
C THR A 236 -17.05 15.24 -14.84
N SER A 237 -16.72 16.37 -14.21
CA SER A 237 -16.44 17.64 -14.88
C SER A 237 -15.04 18.12 -14.50
N LEU A 238 -14.11 18.02 -15.43
CA LEU A 238 -12.94 18.90 -15.44
C LEU A 238 -13.45 20.29 -15.85
N SER A 239 -13.68 21.16 -14.89
CA SER A 239 -14.01 22.58 -15.13
C SER A 239 -12.78 23.36 -15.59
#